data_cc8ac31528467bc5ccfc6ebea7bcc1c5
#
_entry.id   cc8ac31528467bc5ccfc6ebea7bcc1c5
#
_cell.length_a   1.000
_cell.length_b   1.000
_cell.length_c   1.000
_cell.angle_alpha   90.00
_cell.angle_beta   90.00
_cell.angle_gamma   90.00
#
_symmetry.space_group_name_H-M   'P 1'
#
loop_
_entity.id
_entity.type
_entity.pdbx_description
1 polymer ?
#
loop_
_entity_poly.entity_id
_entity_poly.type
_entity_poly.pdbx_seq_one_letter_code
_entity_poly.pdbx_strand_id
1 'polypeptide(L)'
;MVNIFRLHDDPEEAAEDHCDQHVMSGIHETGLILSTALREYADWDDSTFFDRTDADPDDHQFYGSSHVGHPLNEWVTKRDNFAWAYDYLEALYKEKLYRYGGSHATWEDYARFLPRKPQCFEPGKSTQYQAIAPRAQCPDPVVSYRVYYIVHKERPDADDGQWMAWEKNRDPPEWFVLNDPLHGITSEVTRANVPQIDYTNRTRTG
;
A
#
# COMPACT_ATOMS: atom_id res chain seq x y z
N MET A 1 8.45 -7.22 -4.00
CA MET A 1 7.09 -7.79 -3.85
C MET A 1 6.14 -6.60 -3.82
N VAL A 2 5.16 -6.57 -4.73
CA VAL A 2 4.16 -5.49 -4.81
C VAL A 2 3.16 -5.63 -3.68
N ASN A 3 2.81 -4.55 -2.98
CA ASN A 3 1.83 -4.59 -1.92
C ASN A 3 1.07 -3.26 -1.75
N ILE A 4 -0.12 -3.34 -1.18
CA ILE A 4 -0.89 -2.20 -0.68
C ILE A 4 -1.02 -2.39 0.83
N PHE A 5 -0.27 -1.62 1.60
CA PHE A 5 -0.32 -1.68 3.06
C PHE A 5 -1.49 -0.83 3.56
N ARG A 6 -2.62 -1.49 3.81
CA ARG A 6 -3.82 -0.84 4.34
C ARG A 6 -3.66 -0.60 5.84
N LEU A 7 -3.04 0.50 6.21
CA LEU A 7 -2.79 0.86 7.61
C LEU A 7 -4.00 1.53 8.28
N HIS A 8 -4.97 1.99 7.49
CA HIS A 8 -6.25 2.54 7.92
C HIS A 8 -7.36 2.21 6.92
N ASP A 9 -8.63 2.30 7.32
CA ASP A 9 -9.76 2.13 6.40
C ASP A 9 -9.92 3.31 5.45
N ASP A 10 -9.66 4.52 5.95
CA ASP A 10 -9.57 5.72 5.14
C ASP A 10 -8.25 5.77 4.37
N PRO A 11 -8.25 6.01 3.05
CA PRO A 11 -7.03 6.03 2.24
C PRO A 11 -6.09 7.19 2.55
N GLU A 12 -6.59 8.35 2.99
CA GLU A 12 -5.74 9.50 3.36
C GLU A 12 -5.02 9.21 4.67
N GLU A 13 -5.73 8.73 5.70
CA GLU A 13 -5.13 8.32 6.96
C GLU A 13 -4.17 7.12 6.76
N ALA A 14 -4.49 6.18 5.86
CA ALA A 14 -3.59 5.10 5.53
C ALA A 14 -2.26 5.59 4.93
N ALA A 15 -2.29 6.62 4.09
CA ALA A 15 -1.11 7.23 3.51
C ALA A 15 -0.27 7.99 4.55
N GLU A 16 -0.93 8.71 5.46
CA GLU A 16 -0.28 9.43 6.56
C GLU A 16 0.41 8.49 7.55
N ASP A 17 -0.17 7.33 7.81
CA ASP A 17 0.37 6.30 8.71
C ASP A 17 1.67 5.65 8.18
N HIS A 18 1.99 5.80 6.90
CA HIS A 18 3.20 5.19 6.31
C HIS A 18 4.49 5.80 6.82
N CYS A 19 5.48 4.93 7.04
CA CYS A 19 6.86 5.39 7.21
C CYS A 19 7.40 6.01 5.91
N ASP A 20 8.43 6.83 6.03
CA ASP A 20 9.00 7.62 4.95
C ASP A 20 9.36 6.80 3.70
N GLN A 21 9.95 5.62 3.89
CA GLN A 21 10.36 4.75 2.78
C GLN A 21 9.16 4.19 1.99
N HIS A 22 8.06 3.88 2.68
CA HIS A 22 6.90 3.25 2.06
C HIS A 22 5.97 4.24 1.34
N VAL A 23 6.04 5.53 1.68
CA VAL A 23 5.33 6.55 0.89
C VAL A 23 5.80 6.52 -0.56
N MET A 24 7.13 6.48 -0.79
CA MET A 24 7.69 6.49 -2.14
C MET A 24 7.42 5.20 -2.91
N SER A 25 7.70 4.04 -2.29
CA SER A 25 7.51 2.75 -2.95
C SER A 25 6.03 2.45 -3.18
N GLY A 26 5.16 2.84 -2.24
CA GLY A 26 3.71 2.62 -2.32
C GLY A 26 3.05 3.29 -3.51
N ILE A 27 3.50 4.48 -3.92
CA ILE A 27 3.01 5.15 -5.13
C ILE A 27 3.25 4.27 -6.36
N HIS A 28 4.48 3.80 -6.54
CA HIS A 28 4.83 2.97 -7.70
C HIS A 28 4.13 1.61 -7.66
N GLU A 29 4.15 0.94 -6.51
CA GLU A 29 3.55 -0.39 -6.35
C GLU A 29 2.04 -0.37 -6.58
N THR A 30 1.33 0.61 -6.00
CA THR A 30 -0.12 0.76 -6.22
C THR A 30 -0.41 1.08 -7.69
N GLY A 31 0.39 1.96 -8.30
CA GLY A 31 0.28 2.25 -9.72
C GLY A 31 0.39 1.00 -10.60
N LEU A 32 1.38 0.15 -10.36
CA LEU A 32 1.53 -1.14 -11.07
C LEU A 32 0.35 -2.08 -10.86
N ILE A 33 -0.24 -2.13 -9.68
CA ILE A 33 -1.43 -2.96 -9.42
C ILE A 33 -2.61 -2.47 -10.24
N LEU A 34 -2.87 -1.15 -10.27
CA LEU A 34 -3.99 -0.58 -11.02
C LEU A 34 -3.82 -0.75 -12.53
N SER A 35 -2.62 -0.52 -13.08
CA SER A 35 -2.36 -0.73 -14.51
C SER A 35 -2.49 -2.20 -14.90
N THR A 36 -1.93 -3.11 -14.09
CA THR A 36 -2.03 -4.55 -14.33
C THR A 36 -3.49 -5.02 -14.31
N ALA A 37 -4.29 -4.53 -13.36
CA ALA A 37 -5.71 -4.88 -13.30
C ALA A 37 -6.47 -4.44 -14.56
N LEU A 38 -6.22 -3.24 -15.08
CA LEU A 38 -6.85 -2.77 -16.31
C LEU A 38 -6.40 -3.55 -17.53
N ARG A 39 -5.10 -3.88 -17.63
CA ARG A 39 -4.56 -4.65 -18.75
C ARG A 39 -5.03 -6.09 -18.78
N GLU A 40 -4.93 -6.79 -17.65
CA GLU A 40 -5.15 -8.24 -17.59
C GLU A 40 -6.62 -8.64 -17.40
N TYR A 41 -7.45 -7.76 -16.81
CA TYR A 41 -8.84 -8.09 -16.48
C TYR A 41 -9.88 -7.20 -17.18
N ALA A 42 -9.45 -6.20 -17.95
CA ALA A 42 -10.34 -5.28 -18.66
C ALA A 42 -9.89 -4.98 -20.10
N ASP A 43 -8.89 -5.71 -20.59
CA ASP A 43 -8.35 -5.63 -21.95
C ASP A 43 -7.92 -4.20 -22.36
N TRP A 44 -7.40 -3.41 -21.40
CA TRP A 44 -6.84 -2.12 -21.73
C TRP A 44 -5.42 -2.28 -22.29
N ASP A 45 -5.21 -1.75 -23.46
CA ASP A 45 -3.89 -1.52 -24.05
C ASP A 45 -3.56 -0.01 -24.05
N ASP A 46 -2.43 0.36 -24.63
CA ASP A 46 -2.02 1.77 -24.72
C ASP A 46 -3.03 2.58 -25.52
N SER A 47 -3.55 2.04 -26.62
CA SER A 47 -4.57 2.71 -27.44
C SER A 47 -5.84 2.97 -26.62
N THR A 48 -6.31 1.96 -25.87
CA THR A 48 -7.49 2.09 -25.01
C THR A 48 -7.27 3.14 -23.90
N PHE A 49 -6.06 3.20 -23.34
CA PHE A 49 -5.73 4.19 -22.32
C PHE A 49 -5.82 5.61 -22.89
N PHE A 50 -5.15 5.89 -23.99
CA PHE A 50 -5.16 7.22 -24.61
C PHE A 50 -6.52 7.61 -25.18
N ASP A 51 -7.30 6.66 -25.71
CA ASP A 51 -8.66 6.91 -26.21
C ASP A 51 -9.69 7.23 -25.11
N ARG A 52 -9.46 6.74 -23.87
CA ARG A 52 -10.40 6.87 -22.77
C ARG A 52 -9.98 7.86 -21.69
N THR A 53 -8.82 8.49 -21.84
CA THR A 53 -8.29 9.45 -20.88
C THR A 53 -7.84 10.74 -21.61
N ASP A 54 -7.54 11.78 -20.84
CA ASP A 54 -6.97 13.02 -21.35
C ASP A 54 -5.42 12.99 -21.40
N ALA A 55 -4.82 11.79 -21.33
CA ALA A 55 -3.37 11.62 -21.42
C ALA A 55 -2.88 11.85 -22.85
N ASP A 56 -1.77 12.55 -22.99
CA ASP A 56 -1.12 12.81 -24.27
C ASP A 56 -0.10 11.69 -24.56
N PRO A 57 -0.20 10.96 -25.67
CA PRO A 57 0.73 9.86 -25.98
C PRO A 57 2.17 10.31 -26.20
N ASP A 58 2.42 11.59 -26.48
CA ASP A 58 3.77 12.13 -26.65
C ASP A 58 4.45 12.41 -25.29
N ASP A 59 3.67 12.68 -24.24
CA ASP A 59 4.17 13.09 -22.91
C ASP A 59 3.88 12.05 -21.79
N HIS A 60 2.97 11.12 -22.01
CA HIS A 60 2.49 10.19 -20.99
C HIS A 60 2.61 8.74 -21.43
N GLN A 61 2.55 7.82 -20.47
CA GLN A 61 2.63 6.40 -20.76
C GLN A 61 1.67 5.58 -19.88
N PHE A 62 1.07 4.53 -20.44
CA PHE A 62 0.34 3.56 -19.64
C PHE A 62 1.28 2.44 -19.20
N TYR A 63 1.39 2.23 -17.88
CA TYR A 63 2.33 1.24 -17.34
C TYR A 63 2.00 -0.18 -17.82
N GLY A 64 3.04 -0.95 -18.11
CA GLY A 64 2.92 -2.37 -18.46
C GLY A 64 2.45 -3.22 -17.29
N SER A 65 1.96 -4.43 -17.60
CA SER A 65 1.59 -5.41 -16.58
C SER A 65 2.79 -5.84 -15.74
N SER A 66 2.57 -5.95 -14.45
CA SER A 66 3.58 -6.40 -13.48
C SER A 66 2.96 -7.35 -12.46
N HIS A 67 3.69 -8.39 -12.05
CA HIS A 67 3.21 -9.36 -11.08
C HIS A 67 1.84 -9.96 -11.46
N VAL A 68 1.66 -10.32 -12.73
CA VAL A 68 0.43 -10.94 -13.23
C VAL A 68 0.06 -12.15 -12.37
N GLY A 69 -1.23 -12.28 -12.01
CA GLY A 69 -1.70 -13.32 -11.10
C GLY A 69 -1.49 -13.01 -9.61
N HIS A 70 -0.92 -11.86 -9.25
CA HIS A 70 -0.86 -11.45 -7.85
C HIS A 70 -2.28 -11.15 -7.32
N PRO A 71 -2.69 -11.67 -6.15
CA PRO A 71 -4.07 -11.56 -5.66
C PRO A 71 -4.58 -10.13 -5.48
N LEU A 72 -3.70 -9.13 -5.29
CA LEU A 72 -4.11 -7.73 -5.24
C LEU A 72 -4.56 -7.20 -6.61
N ASN A 73 -4.02 -7.73 -7.73
CA ASN A 73 -4.51 -7.36 -9.05
C ASN A 73 -5.96 -7.82 -9.25
N GLU A 74 -6.32 -9.01 -8.75
CA GLU A 74 -7.68 -9.51 -8.76
C GLU A 74 -8.58 -8.74 -7.77
N TRP A 75 -8.08 -8.43 -6.57
CA TRP A 75 -8.84 -7.69 -5.57
C TRP A 75 -9.32 -6.33 -6.08
N VAL A 76 -8.49 -5.58 -6.82
CA VAL A 76 -8.87 -4.27 -7.38
C VAL A 76 -9.81 -4.37 -8.58
N THR A 77 -10.16 -5.56 -9.10
CA THR A 77 -11.20 -5.71 -10.13
C THR A 77 -12.63 -5.50 -9.61
N LYS A 78 -12.82 -5.37 -8.30
CA LYS A 78 -14.05 -4.82 -7.74
C LYS A 78 -13.99 -3.30 -7.74
N ARG A 79 -15.01 -2.65 -8.29
CA ARG A 79 -15.02 -1.19 -8.54
C ARG A 79 -14.75 -0.34 -7.31
N ASP A 80 -15.29 -0.72 -6.15
CA ASP A 80 -15.07 0.04 -4.92
C ASP A 80 -13.70 -0.25 -4.29
N ASN A 81 -13.10 -1.42 -4.56
CA ASN A 81 -11.71 -1.70 -4.21
C ASN A 81 -10.73 -0.91 -5.09
N PHE A 82 -11.03 -0.83 -6.40
CA PHE A 82 -10.25 0.02 -7.32
C PHE A 82 -10.29 1.48 -6.87
N ALA A 83 -11.49 1.97 -6.54
CA ALA A 83 -11.66 3.34 -6.07
C ALA A 83 -10.86 3.61 -4.80
N TRP A 84 -10.89 2.69 -3.84
CA TRP A 84 -10.09 2.81 -2.62
C TRP A 84 -8.58 2.82 -2.93
N ALA A 85 -8.12 1.93 -3.79
CA ALA A 85 -6.71 1.87 -4.18
C ALA A 85 -6.26 3.10 -4.99
N TYR A 86 -7.15 3.65 -5.83
CA TYR A 86 -6.91 4.91 -6.53
C TYR A 86 -6.80 6.09 -5.56
N ASP A 87 -7.75 6.23 -4.63
CA ASP A 87 -7.73 7.27 -3.61
C ASP A 87 -6.49 7.18 -2.72
N TYR A 88 -6.09 5.96 -2.38
CA TYR A 88 -4.86 5.69 -1.63
C TYR A 88 -3.59 6.09 -2.41
N LEU A 89 -3.53 5.81 -3.71
CA LEU A 89 -2.44 6.24 -4.56
C LEU A 89 -2.35 7.77 -4.63
N GLU A 90 -3.49 8.45 -4.78
CA GLU A 90 -3.56 9.91 -4.75
C GLU A 90 -3.10 10.47 -3.39
N ALA A 91 -3.55 9.85 -2.31
CA ALA A 91 -3.17 10.23 -0.94
C ALA A 91 -1.65 10.05 -0.70
N LEU A 92 -1.07 8.93 -1.13
CA LEU A 92 0.38 8.73 -1.08
C LEU A 92 1.16 9.78 -1.88
N TYR A 93 0.64 10.17 -3.05
CA TYR A 93 1.24 11.24 -3.83
C TYR A 93 1.18 12.59 -3.12
N LYS A 94 0.04 12.96 -2.52
CA LYS A 94 -0.10 14.16 -1.70
C LYS A 94 0.84 14.11 -0.49
N GLU A 95 0.94 12.96 0.16
CA GLU A 95 1.85 12.76 1.30
C GLU A 95 3.31 12.88 0.89
N LYS A 96 3.68 12.37 -0.30
CA LYS A 96 5.00 12.57 -0.88
C LYS A 96 5.30 14.03 -1.15
N LEU A 97 4.35 14.79 -1.68
CA LEU A 97 4.51 16.24 -1.88
C LEU A 97 4.71 16.97 -0.55
N TYR A 98 3.95 16.59 0.48
CA TYR A 98 4.05 17.18 1.81
C TYR A 98 5.41 16.90 2.47
N ARG A 99 5.89 15.64 2.42
CA ARG A 99 7.15 15.23 3.08
C ARG A 99 8.40 15.64 2.33
N TYR A 100 8.38 15.52 1.00
CA TYR A 100 9.59 15.62 0.18
C TYR A 100 9.55 16.73 -0.87
N GLY A 101 8.37 17.26 -1.18
CA GLY A 101 8.19 18.12 -2.35
C GLY A 101 8.40 17.39 -3.68
N GLY A 102 8.31 18.11 -4.78
CA GLY A 102 8.51 17.58 -6.14
C GLY A 102 7.45 16.55 -6.58
N SER A 103 7.42 16.23 -7.84
CA SER A 103 6.45 15.30 -8.45
C SER A 103 6.91 13.83 -8.37
N HIS A 104 6.03 12.89 -8.75
CA HIS A 104 6.33 11.47 -8.89
C HIS A 104 5.79 10.97 -10.25
N ALA A 105 6.66 10.35 -11.04
CA ALA A 105 6.34 9.94 -12.41
C ALA A 105 5.07 9.05 -12.49
N THR A 106 4.91 8.08 -11.59
CA THR A 106 3.71 7.22 -11.58
C THR A 106 2.41 8.01 -11.53
N TRP A 107 2.35 9.12 -10.79
CA TRP A 107 1.17 9.96 -10.73
C TRP A 107 1.07 10.87 -11.96
N GLU A 108 2.16 11.56 -12.29
CA GLU A 108 2.15 12.56 -13.36
C GLU A 108 1.99 11.94 -14.74
N ASP A 109 2.68 10.82 -14.97
CA ASP A 109 2.74 10.24 -16.31
C ASP A 109 1.50 9.41 -16.66
N TYR A 110 0.80 8.86 -15.62
CA TYR A 110 -0.33 8.00 -15.94
C TYR A 110 -1.45 7.92 -14.88
N ALA A 111 -1.15 7.78 -13.58
CA ALA A 111 -2.16 7.39 -12.61
C ALA A 111 -3.29 8.42 -12.45
N ARG A 112 -2.97 9.70 -12.52
CA ARG A 112 -3.94 10.81 -12.46
C ARG A 112 -4.98 10.78 -13.58
N PHE A 113 -4.68 10.11 -14.67
CA PHE A 113 -5.60 9.99 -15.82
C PHE A 113 -6.53 8.78 -15.72
N LEU A 114 -6.26 7.84 -14.78
CA LEU A 114 -7.10 6.67 -14.61
C LEU A 114 -8.50 7.06 -14.10
N PRO A 115 -9.56 6.39 -14.57
CA PRO A 115 -10.88 6.58 -13.99
C PRO A 115 -10.90 6.03 -12.56
N ARG A 116 -11.30 6.86 -11.59
CA ARG A 116 -11.42 6.44 -10.18
C ARG A 116 -12.33 5.22 -9.99
N LYS A 117 -13.37 5.06 -10.81
CA LYS A 117 -14.33 3.94 -10.78
C LYS A 117 -14.53 3.36 -12.18
N PRO A 118 -13.63 2.52 -12.68
CA PRO A 118 -13.74 1.95 -14.00
C PRO A 118 -15.05 1.17 -14.18
N GLN A 119 -15.81 1.49 -15.24
CA GLN A 119 -17.10 0.82 -15.50
C GLN A 119 -16.92 -0.62 -16.02
N CYS A 120 -15.72 -0.99 -16.46
CA CYS A 120 -15.37 -2.34 -16.87
C CYS A 120 -15.32 -3.33 -15.70
N PHE A 121 -15.18 -2.86 -14.46
CA PHE A 121 -15.19 -3.71 -13.26
C PHE A 121 -16.57 -3.80 -12.61
N GLU A 122 -16.84 -4.94 -12.00
CA GLU A 122 -18.10 -5.16 -11.28
C GLU A 122 -18.23 -4.22 -10.07
N PRO A 123 -19.45 -3.72 -9.79
CA PRO A 123 -19.69 -2.93 -8.60
C PRO A 123 -19.51 -3.76 -7.32
N GLY A 124 -19.25 -3.05 -6.22
CA GLY A 124 -19.06 -3.66 -4.88
C GLY A 124 -17.62 -3.73 -4.44
N LYS A 125 -17.45 -4.26 -3.24
CA LYS A 125 -16.16 -4.44 -2.58
C LYS A 125 -15.98 -5.85 -2.05
N SER A 126 -14.74 -6.26 -1.85
CA SER A 126 -14.38 -7.49 -1.14
C SER A 126 -13.26 -7.20 -0.13
N THR A 127 -13.08 -8.11 0.82
CA THR A 127 -11.97 -8.00 1.77
C THR A 127 -10.64 -8.04 1.03
N GLN A 128 -9.73 -7.16 1.39
CA GLN A 128 -8.41 -7.11 0.78
C GLN A 128 -7.62 -8.39 1.05
N TYR A 129 -7.02 -8.94 -0.01
CA TYR A 129 -6.03 -10.00 0.16
C TYR A 129 -4.81 -9.48 0.93
N GLN A 130 -4.40 -10.22 1.95
CA GLN A 130 -3.30 -9.84 2.82
C GLN A 130 -2.00 -10.47 2.31
N ALA A 131 -1.26 -9.73 1.46
CA ALA A 131 0.03 -10.17 0.90
C ALA A 131 1.16 -10.03 1.93
N ILE A 132 1.00 -10.65 3.09
CA ILE A 132 1.93 -10.60 4.22
C ILE A 132 2.14 -11.99 4.83
N ALA A 133 3.12 -12.11 5.73
CA ALA A 133 3.40 -13.37 6.39
C ALA A 133 2.16 -13.92 7.12
N PRO A 134 1.83 -15.22 6.98
CA PRO A 134 0.60 -15.81 7.55
C PRO A 134 0.42 -15.55 9.05
N ARG A 135 1.53 -15.48 9.82
CA ARG A 135 1.49 -15.20 11.25
C ARG A 135 1.02 -13.78 11.62
N ALA A 136 1.03 -12.85 10.66
CA ALA A 136 0.53 -11.49 10.84
C ALA A 136 -0.92 -11.34 10.34
N GLN A 137 -1.48 -12.35 9.67
CA GLN A 137 -2.82 -12.30 9.12
C GLN A 137 -3.88 -12.53 10.19
N CYS A 138 -4.91 -11.71 10.17
CA CYS A 138 -6.13 -11.85 10.96
C CYS A 138 -7.35 -11.46 10.09
N PRO A 139 -8.59 -11.63 10.58
CA PRO A 139 -9.78 -11.30 9.78
C PRO A 139 -9.85 -9.84 9.31
N ASP A 140 -9.25 -8.92 10.07
CA ASP A 140 -9.20 -7.50 9.72
C ASP A 140 -7.89 -7.17 9.00
N PRO A 141 -7.93 -6.74 7.72
CA PRO A 141 -6.74 -6.37 6.96
C PRO A 141 -5.95 -5.21 7.58
N VAL A 142 -6.61 -4.20 8.16
CA VAL A 142 -5.94 -3.05 8.78
C VAL A 142 -5.10 -3.52 9.96
N VAL A 143 -5.70 -4.30 10.86
CA VAL A 143 -4.99 -4.87 12.01
C VAL A 143 -3.83 -5.75 11.54
N SER A 144 -4.04 -6.58 10.53
CA SER A 144 -3.00 -7.44 9.96
C SER A 144 -1.80 -6.66 9.43
N TYR A 145 -2.03 -5.59 8.68
CA TYR A 145 -0.96 -4.75 8.15
C TYR A 145 -0.24 -3.95 9.24
N ARG A 146 -0.95 -3.45 10.25
CA ARG A 146 -0.33 -2.81 11.43
C ARG A 146 0.58 -3.78 12.20
N VAL A 147 0.11 -4.99 12.45
CA VAL A 147 0.93 -6.05 13.08
C VAL A 147 2.16 -6.36 12.21
N TYR A 148 1.98 -6.48 10.90
CA TYR A 148 3.10 -6.72 10.00
C TYR A 148 4.13 -5.59 10.01
N TYR A 149 3.68 -4.34 10.09
CA TYR A 149 4.55 -3.18 10.23
C TYR A 149 5.40 -3.28 11.50
N ILE A 150 4.77 -3.48 12.66
CA ILE A 150 5.45 -3.56 13.95
C ILE A 150 6.43 -4.73 14.01
N VAL A 151 6.03 -5.91 13.51
CA VAL A 151 6.78 -7.16 13.73
C VAL A 151 7.81 -7.44 12.64
N HIS A 152 7.55 -7.03 11.39
CA HIS A 152 8.32 -7.46 10.24
C HIS A 152 9.02 -6.36 9.47
N LYS A 153 8.53 -5.13 9.57
CA LYS A 153 9.14 -3.99 8.88
C LYS A 153 10.12 -3.26 9.78
N GLU A 154 9.94 -3.36 11.10
CA GLU A 154 10.94 -2.90 12.03
C GLU A 154 12.12 -3.88 12.05
N ARG A 155 13.27 -3.44 11.58
CA ARG A 155 14.52 -4.21 11.56
C ARG A 155 15.62 -3.40 12.24
N PRO A 156 15.65 -3.38 13.60
CA PRO A 156 16.65 -2.63 14.35
C PRO A 156 18.07 -3.12 14.12
N ASP A 157 18.24 -4.30 13.59
CA ASP A 157 19.50 -4.98 13.31
C ASP A 157 19.87 -5.07 11.82
N ALA A 158 19.16 -4.34 10.95
CA ALA A 158 19.54 -4.27 9.54
C ALA A 158 20.77 -3.36 9.37
N ASP A 159 21.88 -3.92 8.90
CA ASP A 159 23.15 -3.20 8.62
C ASP A 159 23.01 -2.14 7.50
N ASP A 160 21.88 -2.13 6.79
CA ASP A 160 21.61 -1.20 5.69
C ASP A 160 21.00 0.15 6.13
N GLY A 161 20.80 0.35 7.43
CA GLY A 161 20.28 1.60 7.99
C GLY A 161 18.85 1.94 7.55
N GLN A 162 18.12 0.99 6.96
CA GLN A 162 16.73 1.18 6.54
C GLN A 162 15.78 0.93 7.71
N TRP A 163 15.74 1.87 8.62
CA TRP A 163 14.76 1.91 9.69
C TRP A 163 13.44 2.48 9.18
N MET A 164 12.32 2.00 9.72
CA MET A 164 11.08 2.73 9.56
C MET A 164 11.21 4.08 10.27
N ALA A 165 11.17 5.14 9.49
CA ALA A 165 11.31 6.50 9.98
C ALA A 165 10.10 7.34 9.58
N TRP A 166 9.74 8.28 10.45
CA TRP A 166 8.75 9.34 10.23
C TRP A 166 9.43 10.70 10.47
N GLU A 167 10.58 10.93 9.80
CA GLU A 167 11.42 12.12 10.02
C GLU A 167 11.02 13.31 9.14
N LYS A 168 10.13 13.07 8.15
CA LYS A 168 9.74 14.03 7.12
C LYS A 168 8.39 14.68 7.42
N ASN A 169 8.35 15.57 8.43
CA ASN A 169 7.17 16.32 8.84
C ASN A 169 5.99 15.45 9.35
N ARG A 170 6.24 14.23 9.77
CA ARG A 170 5.25 13.34 10.39
C ARG A 170 5.82 12.69 11.63
N ASP A 171 4.97 12.50 12.62
CA ASP A 171 5.24 11.64 13.75
C ASP A 171 4.79 10.20 13.45
N PRO A 172 5.39 9.19 14.08
CA PRO A 172 4.87 7.82 14.01
C PRO A 172 3.41 7.78 14.47
N PRO A 173 2.54 6.99 13.81
CA PRO A 173 1.15 6.89 14.24
C PRO A 173 1.03 6.29 15.64
N GLU A 174 0.00 6.70 16.39
CA GLU A 174 -0.19 6.29 17.78
C GLU A 174 -0.20 4.76 17.94
N TRP A 175 -0.86 4.05 17.03
CA TRP A 175 -0.92 2.58 17.05
C TRP A 175 0.48 1.93 16.90
N PHE A 176 1.43 2.60 16.24
CA PHE A 176 2.81 2.11 16.10
C PHE A 176 3.58 2.35 17.42
N VAL A 177 3.57 3.58 17.94
CA VAL A 177 4.28 3.96 19.15
C VAL A 177 3.83 3.13 20.37
N LEU A 178 2.52 2.92 20.51
CA LEU A 178 1.95 2.16 21.65
C LEU A 178 2.26 0.67 21.59
N ASN A 179 2.63 0.14 20.43
CA ASN A 179 2.87 -1.28 20.21
C ASN A 179 4.31 -1.61 19.83
N ASP A 180 5.18 -0.60 19.73
CA ASP A 180 6.59 -0.80 19.46
C ASP A 180 7.27 -1.51 20.64
N PRO A 181 7.80 -2.74 20.44
CA PRO A 181 8.48 -3.49 21.50
C PRO A 181 9.75 -2.81 22.00
N LEU A 182 10.37 -1.91 21.21
CA LEU A 182 11.56 -1.15 21.63
C LEU A 182 11.22 -0.05 22.64
N HIS A 183 10.01 0.52 22.57
CA HIS A 183 9.54 1.53 23.50
C HIS A 183 8.89 0.93 24.76
N GLY A 184 8.81 -0.39 24.87
CA GLY A 184 8.31 -1.10 26.06
C GLY A 184 6.81 -0.90 26.33
N ILE A 185 6.07 -0.33 25.41
CA ILE A 185 4.65 -0.04 25.53
C ILE A 185 3.87 -1.09 24.74
N THR A 186 3.45 -2.14 25.41
CA THR A 186 2.48 -3.09 24.86
C THR A 186 1.09 -2.69 25.31
N SER A 187 0.26 -2.12 24.41
CA SER A 187 -1.11 -1.79 24.77
C SER A 187 -1.93 -3.07 25.02
N GLU A 188 -2.89 -2.99 25.93
CA GLU A 188 -3.84 -4.09 26.18
C GLU A 188 -4.68 -4.44 24.94
N VAL A 189 -4.84 -3.50 24.02
CA VAL A 189 -5.57 -3.66 22.75
C VAL A 189 -4.87 -4.66 21.82
N THR A 190 -3.54 -4.68 21.79
CA THR A 190 -2.78 -5.65 20.98
C THR A 190 -2.92 -7.06 21.54
N ARG A 191 -3.04 -7.22 22.86
CA ARG A 191 -3.20 -8.53 23.49
C ARG A 191 -4.58 -9.14 23.30
N ALA A 192 -5.61 -8.32 23.12
CA ALA A 192 -6.98 -8.79 22.98
C ALA A 192 -7.34 -9.19 21.52
N ASN A 193 -6.68 -8.61 20.52
CA ASN A 193 -7.07 -8.73 19.12
C ASN A 193 -6.03 -9.38 18.21
N VAL A 194 -4.83 -9.65 18.69
CA VAL A 194 -3.79 -10.35 17.93
C VAL A 194 -3.67 -11.77 18.45
N PRO A 195 -3.72 -12.81 17.59
CA PRO A 195 -3.34 -14.17 18.01
C PRO A 195 -1.99 -14.08 18.69
N GLN A 196 -1.84 -14.69 19.87
CA GLN A 196 -0.60 -14.60 20.66
C GLN A 196 0.59 -14.93 19.76
N ILE A 197 1.29 -13.91 19.33
CA ILE A 197 2.55 -14.07 18.59
C ILE A 197 3.56 -14.41 19.66
N ASP A 198 4.03 -15.67 19.64
CA ASP A 198 5.08 -16.12 20.53
C ASP A 198 6.41 -15.47 20.14
N TYR A 199 6.76 -14.39 20.79
CA TYR A 199 8.02 -13.67 20.58
C TYR A 199 9.25 -14.41 21.11
N THR A 200 9.07 -15.53 21.80
CA THR A 200 10.19 -16.25 22.47
C THR A 200 11.02 -17.12 21.52
N ASN A 201 10.57 -17.35 20.28
CA ASN A 201 11.28 -18.16 19.29
C ASN A 201 12.17 -17.35 18.32
N ARG A 202 12.72 -16.21 18.74
CA ARG A 202 13.84 -15.58 18.04
C ARG A 202 15.15 -16.28 18.40
N THR A 203 15.29 -17.57 18.08
CA THR A 203 16.62 -18.19 18.05
C THR A 203 17.35 -17.69 16.79
N ARG A 204 18.45 -16.99 17.04
CA ARG A 204 19.50 -16.73 16.06
C ARG A 204 19.87 -18.06 15.40
N THR A 205 19.54 -18.20 14.11
CA THR A 205 20.26 -19.12 13.24
C THR A 205 21.29 -18.29 12.51
N GLY A 206 22.57 -18.57 12.83
CA GLY A 206 23.74 -17.95 12.25
C GLY A 206 23.93 -18.21 10.76
#